data_1bde0608eea937baedb93f68d32f3099
#
_entry.id   1bde0608eea937baedb93f68d32f3099
#
_cell.length_a   1.000
_cell.length_b   1.000
_cell.length_c   1.000
_cell.angle_alpha   90.00
_cell.angle_beta   90.00
_cell.angle_gamma   90.00
#
_symmetry.space_group_name_H-M   'P 1'
#
loop_
_entity.id
_entity.type
_entity.pdbx_description
1 polymer ?
#
loop_
_entity_poly.entity_id
_entity_poly.type
_entity_poly.pdbx_seq_one_letter_code
_entity_poly.pdbx_strand_id
1 'polypeptide(L)'
;MTRDELEKRNVGENLDALMNLDPRGYGVCRILYAGSRAYTGEPLTMHAAQELCDVVKENDLVYIITGFVLLPHKVPEMDGTVSSMLLARALVMAFGAKPVIVCPADSVQAIEKCAAVVGLHIYEDLDIVQTLPLSMGVAAFTKNLADAPAQAAELAARKPAAVVSVEACGANALGVCHNAVGLDVTALQARCDVLWEKLRADGVPNIAIGDLGNEIGMGTIADHIKKYVPFTDRGECQCGCGGGILSATRTDNIITATCSDWGCYGLMAALAYLKKDMEILHHEDMESEVMRVAARNGFIDMTGSLLPGIDGFSTRMNVSIVSLMRQCTAYAVRYSHKSDHWFGPVLAKHFFD
;
A
#
# COMPACT_ATOMS: atom_id res chain seq x y z
N MET A 1 -5.84 20.50 -22.03
CA MET A 1 -4.78 19.94 -21.14
C MET A 1 -3.52 20.77 -21.30
N THR A 2 -2.84 21.14 -20.21
CA THR A 2 -1.53 21.82 -20.23
C THR A 2 -0.38 20.81 -20.41
N ARG A 3 0.84 21.31 -20.67
CA ARG A 3 2.04 20.49 -20.71
C ARG A 3 2.29 19.72 -19.42
N ASP A 4 2.19 20.42 -18.29
CA ASP A 4 2.48 19.84 -16.96
C ASP A 4 1.43 18.80 -16.57
N GLU A 5 0.17 19.01 -16.93
CA GLU A 5 -0.90 18.02 -16.76
C GLU A 5 -0.65 16.77 -17.61
N LEU A 6 -0.23 16.93 -18.86
CA LEU A 6 0.10 15.81 -19.74
C LEU A 6 1.30 15.01 -19.21
N GLU A 7 2.36 15.69 -18.78
CA GLU A 7 3.56 15.05 -18.21
C GLU A 7 3.17 14.29 -16.93
N LYS A 8 2.49 14.94 -16.00
CA LYS A 8 2.02 14.34 -14.75
C LYS A 8 1.18 13.08 -15.02
N ARG A 9 0.22 13.17 -15.92
CA ARG A 9 -0.63 12.04 -16.31
C ARG A 9 0.20 10.89 -16.86
N ASN A 10 1.12 11.15 -17.81
CA ASN A 10 1.91 10.10 -18.45
C ASN A 10 2.92 9.46 -17.49
N VAL A 11 3.46 10.20 -16.53
CA VAL A 11 4.28 9.61 -15.45
C VAL A 11 3.44 8.65 -14.64
N GLY A 12 2.23 9.04 -14.23
CA GLY A 12 1.32 8.14 -13.52
C GLY A 12 0.94 6.89 -14.33
N GLU A 13 0.63 7.04 -15.63
CA GLU A 13 0.34 5.89 -16.51
C GLU A 13 1.52 4.91 -16.59
N ASN A 14 2.75 5.40 -16.63
CA ASN A 14 3.94 4.56 -16.62
C ASN A 14 4.09 3.79 -15.30
N LEU A 15 3.88 4.46 -14.16
CA LEU A 15 3.95 3.82 -12.84
C LEU A 15 2.85 2.78 -12.67
N ASP A 16 1.63 3.10 -13.06
CA ASP A 16 0.49 2.18 -13.02
C ASP A 16 0.71 0.97 -13.95
N ALA A 17 1.33 1.16 -15.11
CA ALA A 17 1.69 0.07 -16.01
C ALA A 17 2.76 -0.86 -15.39
N LEU A 18 3.77 -0.29 -14.73
CA LEU A 18 4.83 -1.06 -14.07
C LEU A 18 4.32 -1.88 -12.89
N MET A 19 3.46 -1.31 -12.02
CA MET A 19 2.89 -2.05 -10.90
C MET A 19 1.88 -3.13 -11.31
N ASN A 20 1.36 -3.07 -12.55
CA ASN A 20 0.41 -4.03 -13.13
C ASN A 20 1.04 -4.96 -14.18
N LEU A 21 2.38 -5.08 -14.23
CA LEU A 21 3.00 -6.18 -14.96
C LEU A 21 2.52 -7.51 -14.37
N ASP A 22 2.15 -8.46 -15.24
CA ASP A 22 1.59 -9.74 -14.81
C ASP A 22 2.49 -10.93 -15.17
N PRO A 23 3.58 -11.16 -14.43
CA PRO A 23 4.48 -12.27 -14.73
C PRO A 23 3.84 -13.64 -14.46
N ARG A 24 2.82 -13.71 -13.61
CA ARG A 24 2.06 -14.95 -13.34
C ARG A 24 1.12 -15.30 -14.48
N GLY A 25 0.65 -14.31 -15.25
CA GLY A 25 -0.31 -14.48 -16.33
C GLY A 25 -1.73 -14.79 -15.86
N TYR A 26 -2.08 -14.51 -14.59
CA TYR A 26 -3.42 -14.77 -14.04
C TYR A 26 -4.45 -13.76 -14.51
N GLY A 27 -4.04 -12.56 -14.88
CA GLY A 27 -4.93 -11.49 -15.32
C GLY A 27 -5.66 -10.75 -14.18
N VAL A 28 -5.53 -11.16 -12.91
CA VAL A 28 -6.25 -10.57 -11.78
C VAL A 28 -5.89 -9.09 -11.61
N CYS A 29 -4.60 -8.74 -11.66
CA CYS A 29 -4.17 -7.35 -11.56
C CYS A 29 -4.79 -6.46 -12.65
N ARG A 30 -4.95 -6.97 -13.87
CA ARG A 30 -5.59 -6.24 -14.97
C ARG A 30 -7.08 -6.03 -14.75
N ILE A 31 -7.76 -7.03 -14.16
CA ILE A 31 -9.18 -6.95 -13.78
C ILE A 31 -9.33 -5.87 -12.71
N LEU A 32 -8.55 -5.95 -11.64
CA LEU A 32 -8.60 -4.99 -10.53
C LEU A 32 -8.27 -3.58 -11.01
N TYR A 33 -7.21 -3.42 -11.79
CA TYR A 33 -6.82 -2.13 -12.34
C TYR A 33 -7.92 -1.50 -13.21
N ALA A 34 -8.59 -2.29 -14.04
CA ALA A 34 -9.69 -1.78 -14.87
C ALA A 34 -10.83 -1.20 -14.02
N GLY A 35 -11.19 -1.87 -12.92
CA GLY A 35 -12.21 -1.39 -11.97
C GLY A 35 -11.77 -0.13 -11.22
N SER A 36 -10.56 -0.16 -10.67
CA SER A 36 -9.99 0.97 -9.92
C SER A 36 -9.78 2.20 -10.79
N ARG A 37 -9.27 1.99 -12.01
CA ARG A 37 -9.06 3.07 -12.98
C ARG A 37 -10.39 3.70 -13.45
N ALA A 38 -11.44 2.88 -13.62
CA ALA A 38 -12.77 3.38 -13.95
C ALA A 38 -13.40 4.17 -12.79
N TYR A 39 -13.11 3.79 -11.54
CA TYR A 39 -13.55 4.51 -10.34
C TYR A 39 -12.82 5.84 -10.19
N THR A 40 -11.48 5.85 -10.26
CA THR A 40 -10.64 7.02 -10.02
C THR A 40 -10.65 8.00 -11.21
N GLY A 41 -10.77 7.50 -12.45
CA GLY A 41 -10.76 8.34 -13.67
C GLY A 41 -9.37 8.75 -14.17
N GLU A 42 -8.34 8.66 -13.34
CA GLU A 42 -6.96 9.04 -13.63
C GLU A 42 -5.95 8.02 -13.07
N PRO A 43 -4.62 8.12 -13.34
CA PRO A 43 -3.64 7.19 -12.81
C PRO A 43 -3.70 7.09 -11.28
N LEU A 44 -3.82 5.85 -10.77
CA LEU A 44 -4.09 5.56 -9.36
C LEU A 44 -2.97 6.07 -8.44
N THR A 45 -1.72 5.78 -8.81
CA THR A 45 -0.55 6.18 -8.04
C THR A 45 -0.40 7.69 -7.95
N MET A 46 -0.65 8.39 -9.05
CA MET A 46 -0.52 9.84 -9.11
C MET A 46 -1.66 10.54 -8.35
N HIS A 47 -2.88 10.03 -8.44
CA HIS A 47 -4.04 10.53 -7.70
C HIS A 47 -3.79 10.44 -6.18
N ALA A 48 -3.44 9.25 -5.70
CA ALA A 48 -3.16 9.02 -4.28
C ALA A 48 -1.95 9.84 -3.76
N ALA A 49 -0.89 9.98 -4.58
CA ALA A 49 0.25 10.80 -4.21
C ALA A 49 -0.11 12.29 -4.12
N GLN A 50 -0.99 12.78 -4.99
CA GLN A 50 -1.48 14.16 -4.93
C GLN A 50 -2.27 14.39 -3.63
N GLU A 51 -3.16 13.46 -3.25
CA GLU A 51 -3.88 13.55 -1.97
C GLU A 51 -2.93 13.71 -0.78
N LEU A 52 -1.88 12.87 -0.70
CA LEU A 52 -0.88 13.01 0.37
C LEU A 52 -0.17 14.37 0.32
N CYS A 53 0.16 14.88 -0.86
CA CYS A 53 0.77 16.20 -1.01
C CYS A 53 -0.13 17.35 -0.53
N ASP A 54 -1.44 17.19 -0.66
CA ASP A 54 -2.42 18.21 -0.32
C ASP A 54 -2.73 18.21 1.20
N VAL A 55 -2.67 17.06 1.87
CA VAL A 55 -3.11 16.93 3.25
C VAL A 55 -1.98 16.78 4.28
N VAL A 56 -0.84 16.15 3.93
CA VAL A 56 0.24 15.85 4.89
C VAL A 56 1.22 17.01 5.00
N LYS A 57 1.50 17.40 6.26
CA LYS A 57 2.44 18.46 6.62
C LYS A 57 3.56 17.92 7.52
N GLU A 58 4.56 18.76 7.75
CA GLU A 58 5.64 18.45 8.69
C GLU A 58 5.07 18.16 10.09
N ASN A 59 5.60 17.09 10.71
CA ASN A 59 5.23 16.55 12.03
C ASN A 59 3.82 15.93 12.11
N ASP A 60 3.05 15.85 11.02
CA ASP A 60 1.78 15.16 11.03
C ASP A 60 1.97 13.64 11.21
N LEU A 61 1.10 13.03 12.02
CA LEU A 61 0.99 11.57 12.08
C LEU A 61 0.36 11.04 10.79
N VAL A 62 0.96 10.00 10.21
CA VAL A 62 0.40 9.24 9.11
C VAL A 62 0.39 7.76 9.49
N TYR A 63 -0.79 7.15 9.54
CA TYR A 63 -0.89 5.73 9.86
C TYR A 63 -0.68 4.87 8.62
N ILE A 64 0.09 3.79 8.77
CA ILE A 64 0.29 2.78 7.74
C ILE A 64 -0.18 1.45 8.34
N ILE A 65 -1.27 0.91 7.81
CA ILE A 65 -1.86 -0.35 8.25
C ILE A 65 -1.34 -1.47 7.37
N THR A 66 -0.79 -2.53 7.97
CA THR A 66 -0.24 -3.69 7.24
C THR A 66 -0.22 -4.96 8.09
N GLY A 67 0.23 -6.07 7.52
CA GLY A 67 0.55 -7.29 8.25
C GLY A 67 -0.47 -8.40 8.08
N PHE A 68 -0.74 -8.82 6.84
CA PHE A 68 -1.54 -10.01 6.57
C PHE A 68 -0.83 -11.26 7.12
N VAL A 69 -1.58 -12.12 7.82
CA VAL A 69 -1.04 -13.36 8.42
C VAL A 69 -1.48 -14.56 7.61
N LEU A 70 -0.52 -15.32 7.09
CA LEU A 70 -0.77 -16.47 6.24
C LEU A 70 -1.11 -17.73 7.04
N LEU A 71 -2.08 -18.52 6.54
CA LEU A 71 -2.67 -19.64 7.25
C LEU A 71 -1.69 -20.81 7.55
N PRO A 72 -0.84 -21.27 6.62
CA PRO A 72 -0.04 -22.48 6.83
C PRO A 72 0.91 -22.40 8.02
N HIS A 73 1.60 -21.27 8.16
CA HIS A 73 2.59 -21.05 9.21
C HIS A 73 2.11 -20.12 10.34
N LYS A 74 0.97 -19.45 10.14
CA LYS A 74 0.38 -18.49 11.09
C LYS A 74 1.35 -17.36 11.45
N VAL A 75 2.11 -16.93 10.46
CA VAL A 75 3.07 -15.81 10.57
C VAL A 75 2.77 -14.77 9.50
N PRO A 76 3.18 -13.51 9.72
CA PRO A 76 2.97 -12.43 8.75
C PRO A 76 3.74 -12.68 7.45
N GLU A 77 3.18 -12.19 6.34
CA GLU A 77 3.85 -12.19 5.05
C GLU A 77 4.67 -10.94 4.80
N MET A 78 5.57 -11.04 3.80
CA MET A 78 6.42 -9.93 3.41
C MET A 78 5.68 -8.88 2.61
N ASP A 79 4.70 -9.26 1.78
CA ASP A 79 3.90 -8.30 1.01
C ASP A 79 3.17 -7.33 1.94
N GLY A 80 3.12 -6.09 1.56
CA GLY A 80 2.65 -4.98 2.37
C GLY A 80 3.61 -4.54 3.48
N THR A 81 4.26 -5.49 4.16
CA THR A 81 5.14 -5.14 5.29
C THR A 81 6.44 -4.51 4.83
N VAL A 82 7.08 -5.05 3.79
CA VAL A 82 8.34 -4.50 3.23
C VAL A 82 8.11 -3.10 2.71
N SER A 83 7.11 -2.90 1.87
CA SER A 83 6.82 -1.58 1.31
C SER A 83 6.30 -0.58 2.34
N SER A 84 5.61 -1.03 3.40
CA SER A 84 5.19 -0.15 4.50
C SER A 84 6.38 0.48 5.23
N MET A 85 7.46 -0.27 5.43
CA MET A 85 8.70 0.28 6.01
C MET A 85 9.34 1.32 5.09
N LEU A 86 9.35 1.05 3.80
CA LEU A 86 9.90 1.96 2.78
C LEU A 86 9.01 3.21 2.62
N LEU A 87 7.68 3.04 2.70
CA LEU A 87 6.73 4.15 2.70
C LEU A 87 6.89 5.03 3.94
N ALA A 88 7.13 4.43 5.11
CA ALA A 88 7.41 5.21 6.31
C ALA A 88 8.62 6.14 6.10
N ARG A 89 9.72 5.62 5.53
CA ARG A 89 10.86 6.45 5.13
C ARG A 89 10.47 7.52 4.11
N ALA A 90 9.72 7.14 3.07
CA ALA A 90 9.31 8.07 2.01
C ALA A 90 8.48 9.24 2.56
N LEU A 91 7.57 8.99 3.50
CA LEU A 91 6.76 10.03 4.16
C LEU A 91 7.61 10.99 5.02
N VAL A 92 8.63 10.46 5.73
CA VAL A 92 9.59 11.31 6.46
C VAL A 92 10.38 12.18 5.48
N MET A 93 10.88 11.61 4.38
CA MET A 93 11.66 12.35 3.38
C MET A 93 10.82 13.38 2.62
N ALA A 94 9.59 13.05 2.25
CA ALA A 94 8.72 13.92 1.44
C ALA A 94 8.11 15.08 2.23
N PHE A 95 7.82 14.87 3.52
CA PHE A 95 7.00 15.79 4.30
C PHE A 95 7.58 16.14 5.67
N GLY A 96 8.58 15.43 6.17
CA GLY A 96 8.95 15.47 7.60
C GLY A 96 7.85 14.89 8.51
N ALA A 97 6.98 14.03 7.96
CA ALA A 97 5.88 13.42 8.68
C ALA A 97 6.34 12.40 9.73
N LYS A 98 5.42 11.98 10.57
CA LYS A 98 5.61 10.99 11.65
C LYS A 98 4.81 9.73 11.33
N PRO A 99 5.34 8.81 10.51
CA PRO A 99 4.65 7.59 10.17
C PRO A 99 4.54 6.65 11.36
N VAL A 100 3.41 5.94 11.46
CA VAL A 100 3.17 4.90 12.48
C VAL A 100 2.68 3.65 11.79
N ILE A 101 3.43 2.56 11.90
CA ILE A 101 2.98 1.25 11.42
C ILE A 101 1.97 0.68 12.43
N VAL A 102 0.77 0.38 11.96
CA VAL A 102 -0.27 -0.31 12.74
C VAL A 102 -0.39 -1.74 12.20
N CYS A 103 -0.09 -2.72 13.03
CA CYS A 103 0.06 -4.11 12.59
C CYS A 103 -0.31 -5.11 13.69
N PRO A 104 -0.44 -6.43 13.38
CA PRO A 104 -0.55 -7.46 14.41
C PRO A 104 0.66 -7.45 15.36
N ALA A 105 0.43 -7.74 16.64
CA ALA A 105 1.51 -7.79 17.64
C ALA A 105 2.67 -8.72 17.23
N ASP A 106 2.36 -9.81 16.50
CA ASP A 106 3.36 -10.77 16.01
C ASP A 106 4.33 -10.17 15.00
N SER A 107 3.99 -9.03 14.37
CA SER A 107 4.82 -8.34 13.39
C SER A 107 5.78 -7.32 13.99
N VAL A 108 5.51 -6.82 15.19
CA VAL A 108 6.22 -5.67 15.80
C VAL A 108 7.72 -5.86 15.84
N GLN A 109 8.18 -7.00 16.37
CA GLN A 109 9.61 -7.28 16.51
C GLN A 109 10.37 -7.25 15.18
N ALA A 110 9.78 -7.80 14.13
CA ALA A 110 10.42 -7.83 12.80
C ALA A 110 10.41 -6.44 12.16
N ILE A 111 9.34 -5.67 12.33
CA ILE A 111 9.23 -4.26 11.91
C ILE A 111 10.31 -3.42 12.59
N GLU A 112 10.54 -3.58 13.90
CA GLU A 112 11.61 -2.88 14.62
C GLU A 112 13.00 -3.17 14.03
N LYS A 113 13.25 -4.42 13.59
CA LYS A 113 14.53 -4.77 12.94
C LYS A 113 14.68 -4.15 11.56
N CYS A 114 13.57 -3.96 10.83
CA CYS A 114 13.59 -3.31 9.53
C CYS A 114 13.77 -1.79 9.60
N ALA A 115 13.38 -1.14 10.71
CA ALA A 115 13.46 0.31 10.86
C ALA A 115 14.87 0.86 10.67
N ALA A 116 15.89 0.19 11.20
CA ALA A 116 17.28 0.58 11.02
C ALA A 116 17.75 0.51 9.56
N VAL A 117 17.20 -0.42 8.76
CA VAL A 117 17.52 -0.55 7.34
C VAL A 117 17.03 0.66 6.54
N VAL A 118 15.84 1.16 6.88
CA VAL A 118 15.27 2.34 6.23
C VAL A 118 15.76 3.66 6.82
N GLY A 119 16.68 3.60 7.82
CA GLY A 119 17.33 4.77 8.40
C GLY A 119 16.45 5.55 9.39
N LEU A 120 15.48 4.89 10.03
CA LEU A 120 14.60 5.51 11.01
C LEU A 120 14.76 4.89 12.39
N HIS A 121 14.56 5.73 13.40
CA HIS A 121 14.39 5.28 14.78
C HIS A 121 12.92 4.91 15.01
N ILE A 122 12.65 3.79 15.67
CA ILE A 122 11.30 3.31 15.91
C ILE A 122 10.96 3.29 17.40
N TYR A 123 9.73 3.68 17.73
CA TYR A 123 9.22 3.77 19.10
C TYR A 123 7.76 3.31 19.17
N GLU A 124 7.39 2.63 20.25
CA GLU A 124 5.99 2.35 20.59
C GLU A 124 5.31 3.59 21.21
N ASP A 125 6.05 4.43 21.90
CA ASP A 125 5.55 5.69 22.46
C ASP A 125 5.44 6.76 21.36
N LEU A 126 4.22 7.06 20.94
CA LEU A 126 3.94 8.01 19.88
C LEU A 126 4.24 9.47 20.27
N ASP A 127 4.29 9.79 21.55
CA ASP A 127 4.68 11.13 22.00
C ASP A 127 6.19 11.34 21.77
N ILE A 128 7.00 10.31 21.95
CA ILE A 128 8.42 10.34 21.58
C ILE A 128 8.58 10.51 20.05
N VAL A 129 7.80 9.78 19.26
CA VAL A 129 7.84 9.88 17.79
C VAL A 129 7.62 11.33 17.33
N GLN A 130 6.68 12.04 17.94
CA GLN A 130 6.38 13.42 17.57
C GLN A 130 7.51 14.41 17.90
N THR A 131 8.35 14.10 18.86
CA THR A 131 9.43 15.02 19.32
C THR A 131 10.76 14.82 18.62
N LEU A 132 11.02 13.64 18.04
CA LEU A 132 12.33 13.28 17.49
C LEU A 132 12.36 13.32 15.96
N PRO A 133 13.45 13.79 15.33
CA PRO A 133 13.63 13.71 13.89
C PRO A 133 13.89 12.25 13.46
N LEU A 134 13.69 11.94 12.19
CA LEU A 134 13.94 10.63 11.58
C LEU A 134 13.36 9.48 12.41
N SER A 135 12.16 9.69 12.96
CA SER A 135 11.46 8.74 13.81
C SER A 135 10.19 8.23 13.17
N MET A 136 9.83 7.01 13.52
CA MET A 136 8.57 6.38 13.18
C MET A 136 7.99 5.68 14.42
N GLY A 137 6.70 5.44 14.41
CA GLY A 137 6.02 4.67 15.44
C GLY A 137 5.67 3.26 15.00
N VAL A 138 5.43 2.39 15.98
CA VAL A 138 4.78 1.11 15.78
C VAL A 138 3.69 0.94 16.84
N ALA A 139 2.50 0.50 16.41
CA ALA A 139 1.37 0.24 17.27
C ALA A 139 0.81 -1.17 16.99
N ALA A 140 0.93 -2.05 17.97
CA ALA A 140 0.28 -3.35 17.88
C ALA A 140 -1.25 -3.19 17.93
N PHE A 141 -1.97 -3.80 16.99
CA PHE A 141 -3.42 -3.77 16.97
C PHE A 141 -4.01 -5.14 17.29
N THR A 142 -5.12 -5.14 18.03
CA THR A 142 -5.73 -6.36 18.56
C THR A 142 -6.37 -7.24 17.47
N LYS A 143 -6.29 -8.56 17.69
CA LYS A 143 -7.05 -9.58 16.92
C LYS A 143 -8.46 -9.79 17.51
N ASN A 144 -8.73 -9.28 18.71
CA ASN A 144 -10.01 -9.44 19.37
C ASN A 144 -11.00 -8.34 18.92
N LEU A 145 -12.07 -8.73 18.28
CA LEU A 145 -13.11 -7.81 17.80
C LEU A 145 -13.77 -7.00 18.95
N ALA A 146 -13.85 -7.55 20.16
CA ALA A 146 -14.46 -6.84 21.28
C ALA A 146 -13.60 -5.67 21.79
N ASP A 147 -12.27 -5.78 21.67
CA ASP A 147 -11.32 -4.75 22.13
C ASP A 147 -11.00 -3.73 21.01
N ALA A 148 -11.20 -4.11 19.75
CA ALA A 148 -10.82 -3.30 18.60
C ALA A 148 -11.46 -1.90 18.57
N PRO A 149 -12.75 -1.68 18.93
CA PRO A 149 -13.33 -0.34 18.92
C PRO A 149 -12.69 0.62 19.92
N ALA A 150 -12.30 0.14 21.11
CA ALA A 150 -11.64 0.96 22.12
C ALA A 150 -10.25 1.39 21.66
N GLN A 151 -9.47 0.44 21.13
CA GLN A 151 -8.13 0.71 20.59
C GLN A 151 -8.19 1.62 19.36
N ALA A 152 -9.17 1.41 18.47
CA ALA A 152 -9.40 2.28 17.32
C ALA A 152 -9.72 3.73 17.74
N ALA A 153 -10.55 3.91 18.78
CA ALA A 153 -10.87 5.23 19.31
C ALA A 153 -9.63 5.94 19.91
N GLU A 154 -8.77 5.20 20.60
CA GLU A 154 -7.50 5.71 21.15
C GLU A 154 -6.57 6.22 20.04
N LEU A 155 -6.34 5.41 19.00
CA LEU A 155 -5.50 5.81 17.87
C LEU A 155 -6.12 6.96 17.08
N ALA A 156 -7.45 6.94 16.84
CA ALA A 156 -8.14 8.01 16.14
C ALA A 156 -8.10 9.35 16.90
N ALA A 157 -8.08 9.32 18.25
CA ALA A 157 -7.96 10.52 19.06
C ALA A 157 -6.64 11.28 18.85
N ARG A 158 -5.62 10.63 18.31
CA ARG A 158 -4.34 11.25 17.90
C ARG A 158 -4.44 12.08 16.62
N LYS A 159 -5.57 12.00 15.88
CA LYS A 159 -5.89 12.79 14.68
C LYS A 159 -4.82 12.68 13.59
N PRO A 160 -4.53 11.50 13.05
CA PRO A 160 -3.60 11.38 11.92
C PRO A 160 -4.10 12.20 10.72
N ALA A 161 -3.17 12.80 9.97
CA ALA A 161 -3.49 13.56 8.77
C ALA A 161 -3.93 12.67 7.59
N ALA A 162 -3.46 11.43 7.56
CA ALA A 162 -3.83 10.44 6.57
C ALA A 162 -3.66 9.01 7.11
N VAL A 163 -4.30 8.04 6.46
CA VAL A 163 -4.07 6.62 6.67
C VAL A 163 -3.87 5.91 5.34
N VAL A 164 -2.86 5.04 5.26
CA VAL A 164 -2.56 4.19 4.11
C VAL A 164 -2.66 2.74 4.57
N SER A 165 -3.45 1.91 3.88
CA SER A 165 -3.46 0.46 4.10
C SER A 165 -2.68 -0.21 2.98
N VAL A 166 -1.74 -1.10 3.32
CA VAL A 166 -0.95 -1.88 2.36
C VAL A 166 -1.03 -3.34 2.76
N GLU A 167 -1.67 -4.17 1.95
CA GLU A 167 -1.85 -5.61 2.18
C GLU A 167 -2.31 -5.92 3.62
N ALA A 168 -3.41 -5.33 4.01
CA ALA A 168 -4.04 -5.61 5.29
C ALA A 168 -5.43 -6.22 5.10
N CYS A 169 -5.71 -7.28 5.83
CA CYS A 169 -6.96 -8.00 5.70
C CYS A 169 -8.17 -7.12 6.06
N GLY A 170 -9.16 -7.07 5.16
CA GLY A 170 -10.47 -6.49 5.42
C GLY A 170 -11.54 -7.57 5.60
N ALA A 171 -12.35 -7.49 6.65
CA ALA A 171 -13.45 -8.42 6.80
C ALA A 171 -14.52 -8.23 5.72
N ASN A 172 -15.15 -9.34 5.29
CA ASN A 172 -16.31 -9.29 4.41
C ASN A 172 -17.56 -8.75 5.15
N ALA A 173 -18.69 -8.63 4.45
CA ALA A 173 -19.94 -8.11 5.01
C ALA A 173 -20.50 -8.92 6.21
N LEU A 174 -19.99 -10.14 6.44
CA LEU A 174 -20.34 -10.99 7.58
C LEU A 174 -19.30 -10.96 8.70
N GLY A 175 -18.28 -10.09 8.61
CA GLY A 175 -17.23 -9.92 9.61
C GLY A 175 -16.13 -10.97 9.57
N VAL A 176 -16.04 -11.75 8.48
CA VAL A 176 -15.06 -12.83 8.30
C VAL A 176 -13.92 -12.38 7.39
N CYS A 177 -12.69 -12.56 7.85
CA CYS A 177 -11.47 -12.34 7.08
C CYS A 177 -11.07 -13.62 6.32
N HIS A 178 -10.66 -13.48 5.07
CA HIS A 178 -10.33 -14.62 4.21
C HIS A 178 -8.95 -14.49 3.58
N ASN A 179 -8.33 -15.64 3.32
CA ASN A 179 -7.20 -15.70 2.40
C ASN A 179 -7.69 -15.72 0.93
N ALA A 180 -6.75 -15.71 0.00
CA ALA A 180 -6.98 -15.65 -1.45
C ALA A 180 -7.92 -16.75 -2.01
N VAL A 181 -8.04 -17.89 -1.34
CA VAL A 181 -8.86 -19.04 -1.79
C VAL A 181 -10.10 -19.28 -0.92
N GLY A 182 -10.47 -18.31 -0.09
CA GLY A 182 -11.74 -18.35 0.65
C GLY A 182 -11.69 -19.16 1.96
N LEU A 183 -10.53 -19.42 2.51
CA LEU A 183 -10.40 -20.00 3.86
C LEU A 183 -10.48 -18.89 4.91
N ASP A 184 -11.13 -19.19 6.04
CA ASP A 184 -11.24 -18.27 7.17
C ASP A 184 -9.89 -18.07 7.87
N VAL A 185 -9.43 -16.84 7.95
CA VAL A 185 -8.21 -16.43 8.65
C VAL A 185 -8.49 -15.40 9.76
N THR A 186 -9.76 -15.19 10.11
CA THR A 186 -10.20 -14.14 11.05
C THR A 186 -9.44 -14.15 12.36
N ALA A 187 -9.24 -15.34 12.95
CA ALA A 187 -8.53 -15.48 14.22
C ALA A 187 -7.03 -15.12 14.16
N LEU A 188 -6.47 -15.01 12.96
CA LEU A 188 -5.06 -14.70 12.74
C LEU A 188 -4.83 -13.20 12.51
N GLN A 189 -5.84 -12.47 12.00
CA GLN A 189 -5.70 -11.08 11.57
C GLN A 189 -5.92 -10.08 12.72
N ALA A 190 -5.12 -9.02 12.75
CA ALA A 190 -5.49 -7.84 13.53
C ALA A 190 -6.74 -7.19 12.91
N ARG A 191 -7.66 -6.71 13.77
CA ARG A 191 -8.93 -6.12 13.35
C ARG A 191 -8.76 -4.65 12.93
N CYS A 192 -7.73 -4.39 12.11
CA CYS A 192 -7.44 -3.07 11.60
C CYS A 192 -8.55 -2.51 10.69
N ASP A 193 -9.41 -3.36 10.16
CA ASP A 193 -10.64 -2.96 9.49
C ASP A 193 -11.53 -2.07 10.37
N VAL A 194 -11.57 -2.30 11.69
CA VAL A 194 -12.31 -1.47 12.67
C VAL A 194 -11.66 -0.09 12.82
N LEU A 195 -10.33 -0.03 12.90
CA LEU A 195 -9.61 1.25 12.93
C LEU A 195 -9.81 2.03 11.62
N TRP A 196 -9.73 1.33 10.49
CA TRP A 196 -9.96 1.91 9.17
C TRP A 196 -11.32 2.60 9.07
N GLU A 197 -12.40 1.89 9.41
CA GLU A 197 -13.76 2.45 9.36
C GLU A 197 -13.93 3.61 10.34
N LYS A 198 -13.29 3.55 11.54
CA LYS A 198 -13.32 4.66 12.50
C LYS A 198 -12.65 5.91 11.91
N LEU A 199 -11.42 5.79 11.37
CA LEU A 199 -10.69 6.91 10.77
C LEU A 199 -11.45 7.48 9.57
N ARG A 200 -12.03 6.63 8.74
CA ARG A 200 -12.83 7.01 7.59
C ARG A 200 -14.10 7.77 8.01
N ALA A 201 -14.78 7.31 9.05
CA ALA A 201 -15.95 7.99 9.62
C ALA A 201 -15.60 9.37 10.24
N ASP A 202 -14.37 9.53 10.73
CA ASP A 202 -13.83 10.80 11.22
C ASP A 202 -13.36 11.74 10.08
N GLY A 203 -13.47 11.31 8.83
CA GLY A 203 -13.07 12.11 7.66
C GLY A 203 -11.56 12.16 7.41
N VAL A 204 -10.78 11.19 7.94
CA VAL A 204 -9.35 11.11 7.68
C VAL A 204 -9.12 10.66 6.23
N PRO A 205 -8.35 11.40 5.42
CA PRO A 205 -7.94 11.00 4.08
C PRO A 205 -7.32 9.61 4.07
N ASN A 206 -7.77 8.75 3.15
CA ASN A 206 -7.43 7.34 3.19
C ASN A 206 -7.08 6.77 1.83
N ILE A 207 -6.04 5.94 1.80
CA ILE A 207 -5.52 5.27 0.61
C ILE A 207 -5.42 3.77 0.92
N ALA A 208 -6.03 2.93 0.11
CA ALA A 208 -5.91 1.48 0.24
C ALA A 208 -5.18 0.88 -0.95
N ILE A 209 -4.22 0.01 -0.67
CA ILE A 209 -3.41 -0.70 -1.65
C ILE A 209 -3.61 -2.20 -1.44
N GLY A 210 -4.01 -2.90 -2.50
CA GLY A 210 -4.27 -4.34 -2.49
C GLY A 210 -4.12 -4.97 -3.86
N ASP A 211 -4.16 -6.30 -3.94
CA ASP A 211 -3.89 -7.04 -5.17
C ASP A 211 -4.89 -8.16 -5.49
N LEU A 212 -5.89 -8.39 -4.61
CA LEU A 212 -6.88 -9.45 -4.84
C LEU A 212 -8.33 -9.03 -4.62
N GLY A 213 -8.69 -8.48 -3.44
CA GLY A 213 -10.07 -8.12 -3.09
C GLY A 213 -10.46 -8.40 -1.65
N ASN A 214 -9.65 -9.12 -0.89
CA ASN A 214 -9.84 -9.41 0.53
C ASN A 214 -9.15 -8.39 1.45
N GLU A 215 -8.49 -7.39 0.89
CA GLU A 215 -7.77 -6.35 1.60
C GLU A 215 -8.70 -5.16 1.94
N ILE A 216 -8.31 -4.40 2.93
CA ILE A 216 -8.97 -3.14 3.30
C ILE A 216 -9.11 -2.24 2.08
N GLY A 217 -10.30 -1.66 1.89
CA GLY A 217 -10.61 -0.70 0.83
C GLY A 217 -11.18 -1.30 -0.44
N MET A 218 -11.03 -2.62 -0.68
CA MET A 218 -11.44 -3.27 -1.93
C MET A 218 -12.94 -3.25 -2.18
N GLY A 219 -13.76 -3.06 -1.14
CA GLY A 219 -15.20 -2.83 -1.27
C GLY A 219 -15.59 -1.58 -2.07
N THR A 220 -14.63 -0.69 -2.39
CA THR A 220 -14.85 0.47 -3.24
C THR A 220 -15.27 0.08 -4.66
N ILE A 221 -14.70 -0.99 -5.19
CA ILE A 221 -15.01 -1.53 -6.53
C ILE A 221 -15.72 -2.90 -6.45
N ALA A 222 -16.54 -3.08 -5.42
CA ALA A 222 -17.17 -4.36 -5.08
C ALA A 222 -17.89 -5.04 -6.25
N ASP A 223 -18.72 -4.30 -7.01
CA ASP A 223 -19.51 -4.88 -8.11
C ASP A 223 -18.60 -5.39 -9.23
N HIS A 224 -17.48 -4.70 -9.47
CA HIS A 224 -16.50 -5.12 -10.47
C HIS A 224 -15.74 -6.37 -10.00
N ILE A 225 -15.28 -6.40 -8.74
CA ILE A 225 -14.57 -7.54 -8.17
C ILE A 225 -15.45 -8.79 -8.14
N LYS A 226 -16.66 -8.70 -7.61
CA LYS A 226 -17.61 -9.83 -7.56
C LYS A 226 -17.90 -10.44 -8.93
N LYS A 227 -17.88 -9.62 -9.97
CA LYS A 227 -18.18 -10.08 -11.33
C LYS A 227 -17.04 -10.84 -11.98
N TYR A 228 -15.78 -10.53 -11.63
CA TYR A 228 -14.64 -10.97 -12.43
C TYR A 228 -13.54 -11.67 -11.64
N VAL A 229 -13.51 -11.55 -10.31
CA VAL A 229 -12.47 -12.17 -9.46
C VAL A 229 -13.07 -13.38 -8.73
N PRO A 230 -12.43 -14.55 -8.78
CA PRO A 230 -12.91 -15.77 -8.12
C PRO A 230 -13.00 -15.63 -6.60
N PHE A 231 -13.86 -16.42 -5.97
CA PHE A 231 -14.08 -16.53 -4.52
C PHE A 231 -14.67 -15.27 -3.86
N THR A 232 -14.94 -14.22 -4.59
CA THR A 232 -15.33 -12.91 -4.04
C THR A 232 -16.83 -12.75 -3.80
N ASP A 233 -17.68 -13.52 -4.48
CA ASP A 233 -19.13 -13.42 -4.33
C ASP A 233 -19.67 -14.44 -3.31
N ARG A 234 -20.96 -14.27 -3.00
CA ARG A 234 -21.66 -15.10 -2.01
C ARG A 234 -21.61 -16.59 -2.38
N GLY A 235 -21.23 -17.41 -1.39
CA GLY A 235 -21.16 -18.85 -1.55
C GLY A 235 -19.91 -19.37 -2.23
N GLU A 236 -19.00 -18.50 -2.68
CA GLU A 236 -17.75 -18.92 -3.31
C GLU A 236 -16.62 -19.20 -2.33
N CYS A 237 -16.68 -18.69 -1.08
CA CYS A 237 -15.66 -18.97 -0.08
C CYS A 237 -15.71 -20.42 0.41
N GLN A 238 -14.52 -20.98 0.70
CA GLN A 238 -14.39 -22.39 1.14
C GLN A 238 -14.70 -22.59 2.63
N CYS A 239 -14.74 -21.51 3.43
CA CYS A 239 -15.00 -21.60 4.88
C CYS A 239 -16.46 -21.88 5.24
N GLY A 240 -17.39 -21.76 4.27
CA GLY A 240 -18.83 -21.95 4.48
C GLY A 240 -19.57 -20.77 5.11
N CYS A 241 -18.94 -19.61 5.34
CA CYS A 241 -19.63 -18.43 5.87
C CYS A 241 -20.67 -17.85 4.89
N GLY A 242 -20.52 -18.13 3.60
CA GLY A 242 -21.44 -17.69 2.54
C GLY A 242 -21.26 -16.25 2.09
N GLY A 243 -20.24 -15.51 2.60
CA GLY A 243 -20.04 -14.08 2.31
C GLY A 243 -19.08 -13.77 1.16
N GLY A 244 -18.31 -14.75 0.69
CA GLY A 244 -17.18 -14.51 -0.23
C GLY A 244 -15.98 -13.82 0.46
N ILE A 245 -14.87 -13.69 -0.26
CA ILE A 245 -13.64 -13.09 0.30
C ILE A 245 -13.63 -11.56 0.25
N LEU A 246 -14.49 -10.94 -0.55
CA LEU A 246 -14.45 -9.51 -0.78
C LEU A 246 -14.59 -8.72 0.52
N SER A 247 -13.60 -7.87 0.80
CA SER A 247 -13.64 -6.92 1.91
C SER A 247 -14.85 -5.98 1.79
N ALA A 248 -15.54 -5.73 2.89
CA ALA A 248 -16.65 -4.79 2.94
C ALA A 248 -16.20 -3.33 3.07
N THR A 249 -14.95 -3.10 3.48
CA THR A 249 -14.42 -1.73 3.70
C THR A 249 -14.21 -1.00 2.38
N ARG A 250 -14.41 0.32 2.41
CA ARG A 250 -14.22 1.20 1.25
C ARG A 250 -13.08 2.17 1.50
N THR A 251 -12.59 2.78 0.43
CA THR A 251 -11.55 3.81 0.47
C THR A 251 -11.88 4.98 -0.45
N ASP A 252 -11.30 6.14 -0.18
CA ASP A 252 -11.40 7.30 -1.06
C ASP A 252 -10.41 7.17 -2.23
N ASN A 253 -9.19 6.69 -1.96
CA ASN A 253 -8.16 6.45 -2.96
C ASN A 253 -7.78 4.97 -2.98
N ILE A 254 -7.97 4.31 -4.13
CA ILE A 254 -7.68 2.90 -4.32
C ILE A 254 -6.49 2.71 -5.27
N ILE A 255 -5.52 1.89 -4.86
CA ILE A 255 -4.42 1.43 -5.72
C ILE A 255 -4.50 -0.09 -5.80
N THR A 256 -4.63 -0.63 -7.01
CA THR A 256 -4.59 -2.07 -7.25
C THR A 256 -3.39 -2.43 -8.12
N ALA A 257 -2.68 -3.47 -7.74
CA ALA A 257 -1.42 -3.86 -8.37
C ALA A 257 -1.30 -5.38 -8.54
N THR A 258 -0.19 -5.86 -9.04
CA THR A 258 0.13 -7.28 -9.17
C THR A 258 0.51 -7.91 -7.83
N CYS A 259 1.17 -7.16 -6.97
CA CYS A 259 1.27 -7.35 -5.53
C CYS A 259 1.22 -5.97 -4.85
N SER A 260 0.80 -5.92 -3.61
CA SER A 260 0.58 -4.66 -2.90
C SER A 260 1.85 -3.81 -2.77
N ASP A 261 3.00 -4.45 -2.59
CA ASP A 261 4.29 -3.76 -2.52
C ASP A 261 4.58 -2.96 -3.81
N TRP A 262 4.29 -3.50 -5.00
CA TRP A 262 4.50 -2.76 -6.25
C TRP A 262 3.58 -1.55 -6.38
N GLY A 263 2.34 -1.66 -5.89
CA GLY A 263 1.43 -0.52 -5.79
C GLY A 263 1.98 0.59 -4.88
N CYS A 264 2.54 0.19 -3.75
CA CYS A 264 3.18 1.10 -2.80
C CYS A 264 4.45 1.75 -3.37
N TYR A 265 5.27 1.01 -4.13
CA TYR A 265 6.43 1.59 -4.85
C TYR A 265 6.00 2.63 -5.88
N GLY A 266 4.91 2.36 -6.61
CA GLY A 266 4.30 3.31 -7.53
C GLY A 266 3.86 4.60 -6.82
N LEU A 267 3.23 4.50 -5.65
CA LEU A 267 2.87 5.64 -4.82
C LEU A 267 4.10 6.47 -4.41
N MET A 268 5.16 5.80 -3.93
CA MET A 268 6.41 6.49 -3.54
C MET A 268 7.11 7.15 -4.75
N ALA A 269 7.09 6.50 -5.92
CA ALA A 269 7.63 7.06 -7.16
C ALA A 269 6.85 8.29 -7.63
N ALA A 270 5.53 8.28 -7.50
CA ALA A 270 4.67 9.42 -7.79
C ALA A 270 4.93 10.59 -6.82
N LEU A 271 5.13 10.32 -5.52
CA LEU A 271 5.56 11.33 -4.54
C LEU A 271 6.92 11.93 -4.91
N ALA A 272 7.90 11.10 -5.29
CA ALA A 272 9.22 11.56 -5.74
C ALA A 272 9.11 12.47 -6.97
N TYR A 273 8.23 12.15 -7.91
CA TYR A 273 7.94 13.02 -9.06
C TYR A 273 7.31 14.35 -8.66
N LEU A 274 6.27 14.33 -7.82
CA LEU A 274 5.56 15.55 -7.41
C LEU A 274 6.44 16.49 -6.59
N LYS A 275 7.26 15.94 -5.69
CA LYS A 275 8.22 16.71 -4.87
C LYS A 275 9.50 17.05 -5.62
N LYS A 276 9.73 16.49 -6.81
CA LYS A 276 10.98 16.63 -7.59
C LYS A 276 12.22 16.20 -6.82
N ASP A 277 12.05 15.22 -5.93
CA ASP A 277 13.11 14.66 -5.08
C ASP A 277 13.17 13.14 -5.20
N MET A 278 14.25 12.64 -5.81
CA MET A 278 14.46 11.20 -6.02
C MET A 278 14.90 10.43 -4.77
N GLU A 279 15.27 11.11 -3.68
CA GLU A 279 15.63 10.48 -2.41
C GLU A 279 14.40 9.95 -1.66
N ILE A 280 13.20 10.37 -2.04
CA ILE A 280 11.92 9.85 -1.51
C ILE A 280 11.75 8.38 -1.89
N LEU A 281 12.05 8.01 -3.14
CA LEU A 281 11.98 6.62 -3.61
C LEU A 281 13.27 5.89 -3.26
N HIS A 282 13.18 4.83 -2.49
CA HIS A 282 14.32 4.01 -2.03
C HIS A 282 15.13 3.40 -3.19
N HIS A 283 16.37 3.01 -2.90
CA HIS A 283 17.27 2.34 -3.83
C HIS A 283 17.12 0.81 -3.79
N GLU A 284 17.59 0.16 -4.82
CA GLU A 284 17.55 -1.28 -5.02
C GLU A 284 18.22 -2.08 -3.88
N ASP A 285 19.31 -1.55 -3.33
CA ASP A 285 20.03 -2.16 -2.21
C ASP A 285 19.19 -2.14 -0.93
N MET A 286 18.48 -1.03 -0.67
CA MET A 286 17.59 -0.92 0.48
C MET A 286 16.42 -1.89 0.36
N GLU A 287 15.81 -2.00 -0.82
CA GLU A 287 14.78 -3.00 -1.13
C GLU A 287 15.23 -4.42 -0.77
N SER A 288 16.41 -4.80 -1.28
CA SER A 288 17.00 -6.12 -1.05
C SER A 288 17.27 -6.36 0.44
N GLU A 289 17.74 -5.34 1.17
CA GLU A 289 18.09 -5.48 2.58
C GLU A 289 16.86 -5.56 3.49
N VAL A 290 15.80 -4.76 3.23
CA VAL A 290 14.55 -4.85 4.00
C VAL A 290 13.95 -6.24 3.86
N MET A 291 13.81 -6.78 2.64
CA MET A 291 13.35 -8.16 2.41
C MET A 291 14.19 -9.19 3.15
N ARG A 292 15.53 -9.04 3.13
CA ARG A 292 16.45 -9.97 3.80
C ARG A 292 16.28 -9.92 5.32
N VAL A 293 16.13 -8.73 5.90
CA VAL A 293 15.92 -8.57 7.34
C VAL A 293 14.54 -9.09 7.74
N ALA A 294 13.49 -8.81 6.97
CA ALA A 294 12.15 -9.32 7.20
C ALA A 294 12.13 -10.86 7.21
N ALA A 295 12.70 -11.50 6.19
CA ALA A 295 12.80 -12.97 6.10
C ALA A 295 13.55 -13.59 7.29
N ARG A 296 14.69 -12.99 7.71
CA ARG A 296 15.48 -13.44 8.86
C ARG A 296 14.74 -13.29 10.20
N ASN A 297 13.74 -12.44 10.27
CA ASN A 297 12.93 -12.21 11.46
C ASN A 297 11.55 -12.88 11.39
N GLY A 298 11.37 -13.84 10.45
CA GLY A 298 10.24 -14.77 10.45
C GLY A 298 9.10 -14.39 9.51
N PHE A 299 9.19 -13.30 8.75
CA PHE A 299 8.24 -13.04 7.67
C PHE A 299 8.44 -14.04 6.53
N ILE A 300 7.36 -14.47 5.93
CA ILE A 300 7.37 -15.44 4.84
C ILE A 300 6.85 -14.83 3.54
N ASP A 301 7.27 -15.42 2.44
CA ASP A 301 6.63 -15.23 1.14
C ASP A 301 5.30 -16.01 1.07
N MET A 302 4.41 -15.65 0.16
CA MET A 302 3.12 -16.34 -0.04
C MET A 302 3.25 -17.88 -0.18
N THR A 303 4.40 -18.36 -0.62
CA THR A 303 4.70 -19.80 -0.72
C THR A 303 5.06 -20.47 0.61
N GLY A 304 5.17 -19.70 1.69
CA GLY A 304 5.63 -20.15 3.01
C GLY A 304 7.15 -20.14 3.16
N SER A 305 7.90 -19.65 2.17
CA SER A 305 9.36 -19.60 2.20
C SER A 305 9.86 -18.48 3.10
N LEU A 306 10.96 -18.74 3.84
CA LEU A 306 11.75 -17.74 4.57
C LEU A 306 12.87 -17.13 3.72
N LEU A 307 12.92 -17.45 2.42
CA LEU A 307 13.83 -16.76 1.50
C LEU A 307 13.27 -15.38 1.13
N PRO A 308 14.15 -14.37 0.97
CA PRO A 308 13.68 -13.04 0.59
C PRO A 308 12.96 -13.05 -0.76
N GLY A 309 11.72 -12.60 -0.75
CA GLY A 309 10.82 -12.53 -1.91
C GLY A 309 9.46 -12.03 -1.46
N ILE A 310 8.67 -11.48 -2.36
CA ILE A 310 7.36 -10.91 -2.08
C ILE A 310 6.38 -11.51 -3.07
N ASP A 311 5.32 -12.11 -2.55
CA ASP A 311 4.17 -12.61 -3.30
C ASP A 311 4.54 -13.57 -4.45
N GLY A 312 5.49 -14.47 -4.15
CA GLY A 312 6.05 -15.45 -5.11
C GLY A 312 7.10 -14.87 -6.05
N PHE A 313 7.38 -13.57 -6.01
CA PHE A 313 8.42 -12.93 -6.82
C PHE A 313 9.75 -12.90 -6.06
N SER A 314 10.81 -13.26 -6.77
CA SER A 314 12.16 -13.22 -6.21
C SER A 314 12.59 -11.77 -5.89
N THR A 315 13.56 -11.60 -4.97
CA THR A 315 14.23 -10.33 -4.73
C THR A 315 14.64 -9.63 -6.02
N ARG A 316 15.18 -10.37 -7.00
CA ARG A 316 15.61 -9.80 -8.28
C ARG A 316 14.45 -9.19 -9.06
N MET A 317 13.25 -9.79 -9.05
CA MET A 317 12.09 -9.23 -9.73
C MET A 317 11.65 -7.93 -9.05
N ASN A 318 11.49 -7.93 -7.72
CA ASN A 318 11.07 -6.75 -6.97
C ASN A 318 12.06 -5.59 -7.17
N VAL A 319 13.35 -5.85 -7.05
CA VAL A 319 14.42 -4.87 -7.33
C VAL A 319 14.35 -4.32 -8.76
N SER A 320 14.03 -5.17 -9.75
CA SER A 320 13.90 -4.70 -11.14
C SER A 320 12.72 -3.75 -11.33
N ILE A 321 11.60 -3.99 -10.65
CA ILE A 321 10.43 -3.09 -10.66
C ILE A 321 10.80 -1.75 -10.03
N VAL A 322 11.43 -1.75 -8.85
CA VAL A 322 11.92 -0.52 -8.20
C VAL A 322 12.86 0.24 -9.11
N SER A 323 13.83 -0.45 -9.73
CA SER A 323 14.79 0.17 -10.64
C SER A 323 14.13 0.82 -11.86
N LEU A 324 13.15 0.16 -12.48
CA LEU A 324 12.39 0.73 -13.61
C LEU A 324 11.57 1.95 -13.18
N MET A 325 10.87 1.88 -12.04
CA MET A 325 10.13 3.01 -11.51
C MET A 325 11.05 4.21 -11.21
N ARG A 326 12.23 3.96 -10.60
CA ARG A 326 13.24 5.00 -10.36
C ARG A 326 13.72 5.64 -11.64
N GLN A 327 14.04 4.85 -12.66
CA GLN A 327 14.55 5.37 -13.94
C GLN A 327 13.48 6.18 -14.67
N CYS A 328 12.22 5.69 -14.74
CA CYS A 328 11.11 6.43 -15.35
C CYS A 328 10.88 7.77 -14.65
N THR A 329 10.83 7.75 -13.32
CA THR A 329 10.61 8.96 -12.51
C THR A 329 11.78 9.94 -12.63
N ALA A 330 13.01 9.45 -12.51
CA ALA A 330 14.21 10.28 -12.63
C ALA A 330 14.32 10.95 -14.02
N TYR A 331 13.91 10.25 -15.08
CA TYR A 331 13.86 10.83 -16.41
C TYR A 331 12.89 12.02 -16.47
N ALA A 332 11.68 11.84 -15.94
CA ALA A 332 10.69 12.92 -15.90
C ALA A 332 11.16 14.10 -15.04
N VAL A 333 11.76 13.84 -13.87
CA VAL A 333 12.25 14.90 -12.97
C VAL A 333 13.42 15.68 -13.56
N ARG A 334 14.37 15.00 -14.27
CA ARG A 334 15.64 15.60 -14.70
C ARG A 334 15.65 16.10 -16.14
N TYR A 335 14.85 15.48 -17.02
CA TYR A 335 15.01 15.62 -18.47
C TYR A 335 13.76 16.06 -19.23
N SER A 336 12.61 16.22 -18.59
CA SER A 336 11.36 16.58 -19.27
C SER A 336 11.51 17.87 -20.08
N HIS A 337 12.21 18.87 -19.53
CA HIS A 337 12.49 20.15 -20.21
C HIS A 337 13.27 19.99 -21.53
N LYS A 338 14.03 18.92 -21.71
CA LYS A 338 14.77 18.66 -22.96
C LYS A 338 13.89 18.20 -24.12
N SER A 339 12.65 17.84 -23.82
CA SER A 339 11.66 17.33 -24.78
C SER A 339 10.57 18.34 -25.11
N ASP A 340 10.74 19.61 -24.76
CA ASP A 340 9.72 20.68 -24.92
C ASP A 340 9.18 20.77 -26.34
N HIS A 341 10.05 20.56 -27.34
CA HIS A 341 9.67 20.61 -28.76
C HIS A 341 8.63 19.56 -29.18
N TRP A 342 8.40 18.53 -28.37
CA TRP A 342 7.37 17.52 -28.63
C TRP A 342 6.04 17.80 -27.95
N PHE A 343 6.02 18.39 -26.75
CA PHE A 343 4.78 18.60 -26.00
C PHE A 343 3.79 19.48 -26.74
N GLY A 344 4.20 20.62 -27.29
CA GLY A 344 3.32 21.51 -28.04
C GLY A 344 2.67 20.83 -29.26
N PRO A 345 3.45 20.20 -30.17
CA PRO A 345 2.89 19.44 -31.30
C PRO A 345 1.95 18.30 -30.90
N VAL A 346 2.23 17.57 -29.80
CA VAL A 346 1.36 16.49 -29.30
C VAL A 346 0.04 17.05 -28.79
N LEU A 347 0.06 18.08 -27.96
CA LEU A 347 -1.13 18.74 -27.45
C LEU A 347 -2.01 19.32 -28.56
N ALA A 348 -1.38 19.91 -29.60
CA ALA A 348 -2.10 20.46 -30.76
C ALA A 348 -2.86 19.40 -31.60
N LYS A 349 -2.66 18.10 -31.35
CA LYS A 349 -3.42 17.01 -31.99
C LYS A 349 -4.68 16.62 -31.24
N HIS A 350 -4.92 17.17 -30.04
CA HIS A 350 -6.16 17.00 -29.25
C HIS A 350 -6.51 15.55 -28.90
N PHE A 351 -5.54 14.64 -28.86
CA PHE A 351 -5.78 13.23 -28.48
C PHE A 351 -6.10 13.08 -26.99
N PHE A 352 -5.57 13.96 -26.15
CA PHE A 352 -5.70 13.89 -24.69
C PHE A 352 -6.77 14.84 -24.12
N ASP A 353 -7.53 15.51 -24.97
CA ASP A 353 -8.63 16.40 -24.55
C ASP A 353 -9.89 15.63 -24.15
#